data_2cc0d54beb0e1c46ed3462c767307356
#
_entry.id   2cc0d54beb0e1c46ed3462c767307356
#
_cell.length_a   1.000
_cell.length_b   1.000
_cell.length_c   1.000
_cell.angle_alpha   90.00
_cell.angle_beta   90.00
_cell.angle_gamma   90.00
#
_symmetry.space_group_name_H-M   'P 1'
#
loop_
_entity.id
_entity.type
_entity.pdbx_description
1 polymer ?
#
loop_
_entity_poly.entity_id
_entity_poly.type
_entity_poly.pdbx_seq_one_letter_code
_entity_poly.pdbx_strand_id
1 'polypeptide(L)'
;MCAIIYLSVNQKNVYIHFLRIFIHFAIPTRKKNKGALMKLTEILNQDKPALSFEVFPPKTTTSFESVKEAVEKIAELHPSFMSVTYGAGGGTSQYTLDIAKEIKVRHSVPTLAHLTCVSSTKETVHQMIENIKNAGIRNVMALRGDIPQDQISLTNKGLFYHHAIDLVRELKETGADFCIGGACYPEIHPESANQKEDIKYLREKVDAGCEFLTTQMFFDNNLLYNFLYKIREAGITVPIIPGIMPITNANQVTRAIKLSGSFIPQRFKSLVDKFGSDPEAMKQAGIAYATDQIIDLYANGITNVHVYTMNKPDVAQKIQTNLSAILKK
;
A
#
# COMPACT_ATOMS: atom_id res chain seq x y z
N MET A 1 -5.01 61.38 27.42
CA MET A 1 -5.72 61.61 28.69
C MET A 1 -6.40 60.30 29.09
N CYS A 2 -5.73 59.56 29.95
CA CYS A 2 -6.23 58.25 30.42
C CYS A 2 -7.25 58.45 31.50
N ALA A 3 -8.39 57.80 31.38
CA ALA A 3 -9.32 57.63 32.49
C ALA A 3 -9.23 56.14 32.94
N ILE A 4 -8.66 55.97 34.12
CA ILE A 4 -8.63 54.67 34.81
C ILE A 4 -9.94 54.58 35.60
N ILE A 5 -10.79 53.62 35.22
CA ILE A 5 -11.97 53.25 36.01
C ILE A 5 -11.59 51.99 36.82
N TYR A 6 -11.46 52.14 38.14
CA TYR A 6 -11.36 51.04 39.09
C TYR A 6 -12.76 50.43 39.25
N LEU A 7 -12.94 49.22 38.83
CA LEU A 7 -14.07 48.39 39.27
C LEU A 7 -13.52 47.18 40.01
N SER A 8 -13.70 47.22 41.31
CA SER A 8 -13.46 46.05 42.21
C SER A 8 -14.59 45.04 41.97
N VAL A 9 -14.30 43.99 41.26
CA VAL A 9 -15.18 42.84 41.13
C VAL A 9 -14.40 41.57 41.50
N ASN A 10 -15.01 40.80 42.36
CA ASN A 10 -14.58 39.59 43.01
C ASN A 10 -13.79 38.64 42.04
N GLN A 11 -12.49 38.53 42.22
CA GLN A 11 -11.54 37.83 41.33
C GLN A 11 -11.85 36.34 41.09
N LYS A 12 -12.71 35.70 41.85
CA LYS A 12 -13.02 34.29 41.71
C LYS A 12 -13.98 33.98 40.54
N ASN A 13 -14.88 34.89 40.18
CA ASN A 13 -15.85 34.63 39.12
C ASN A 13 -15.36 34.99 37.72
N VAL A 14 -14.37 35.86 37.59
CA VAL A 14 -13.75 36.22 36.31
C VAL A 14 -12.85 35.10 35.77
N TYR A 15 -12.12 34.44 36.67
CA TYR A 15 -11.26 33.31 36.28
C TYR A 15 -12.05 32.09 35.75
N ILE A 16 -13.22 31.83 36.34
CA ILE A 16 -14.07 30.70 35.88
C ILE A 16 -14.72 31.00 34.52
N HIS A 17 -15.03 32.26 34.25
CA HIS A 17 -15.60 32.64 32.95
C HIS A 17 -14.54 32.68 31.83
N PHE A 18 -13.33 33.15 32.11
CA PHE A 18 -12.20 33.10 31.20
C PHE A 18 -11.75 31.66 30.92
N LEU A 19 -11.69 30.77 31.91
CA LEU A 19 -11.43 29.36 31.68
C LEU A 19 -12.52 28.68 30.85
N ARG A 20 -13.81 29.07 30.99
CA ARG A 20 -14.86 28.52 30.13
C ARG A 20 -14.79 29.03 28.68
N ILE A 21 -14.37 30.27 28.44
CA ILE A 21 -14.19 30.81 27.10
C ILE A 21 -12.94 30.20 26.41
N PHE A 22 -11.84 29.98 27.15
CA PHE A 22 -10.65 29.30 26.59
C PHE A 22 -10.85 27.81 26.37
N ILE A 23 -11.67 27.12 27.16
CA ILE A 23 -12.01 25.71 26.94
C ILE A 23 -12.97 25.54 25.74
N HIS A 24 -13.73 26.56 25.36
CA HIS A 24 -14.59 26.50 24.16
C HIS A 24 -13.87 26.83 22.85
N PHE A 25 -12.65 27.39 22.87
CA PHE A 25 -11.87 27.69 21.67
C PHE A 25 -10.69 26.72 21.41
N ALA A 26 -10.47 25.75 22.26
CA ALA A 26 -9.33 24.88 22.13
C ALA A 26 -9.67 23.41 22.36
N ILE A 27 -10.59 22.87 21.61
CA ILE A 27 -10.58 21.46 21.15
C ILE A 27 -11.62 21.41 20.00
N PRO A 28 -11.20 21.36 18.74
CA PRO A 28 -12.08 20.77 17.75
C PRO A 28 -12.30 19.34 18.25
N THR A 29 -13.53 19.01 18.61
CA THR A 29 -13.93 17.64 18.88
C THR A 29 -13.51 16.83 17.64
N ARG A 30 -12.36 16.17 17.76
CA ARG A 30 -11.86 15.23 16.76
C ARG A 30 -12.95 14.19 16.60
N LYS A 31 -13.82 14.33 15.59
CA LYS A 31 -14.60 13.22 15.09
C LYS A 31 -13.58 12.09 14.98
N LYS A 32 -13.70 11.07 15.82
CA LYS A 32 -12.84 9.88 15.72
C LYS A 32 -12.95 9.44 14.27
N ASN A 33 -11.86 9.63 13.50
CA ASN A 33 -11.82 9.33 12.09
C ASN A 33 -11.94 7.82 11.95
N LYS A 34 -13.17 7.32 11.83
CA LYS A 34 -13.46 5.90 11.67
C LYS A 34 -12.68 5.31 10.47
N GLY A 35 -12.50 6.10 9.40
CA GLY A 35 -11.78 5.66 8.20
C GLY A 35 -10.34 5.25 8.47
N ALA A 36 -9.56 6.04 9.18
CA ALA A 36 -8.14 5.75 9.46
C ALA A 36 -7.88 4.51 10.33
N LEU A 37 -8.93 3.94 10.95
CA LEU A 37 -8.87 2.76 11.81
C LEU A 37 -9.52 1.52 11.18
N MET A 38 -10.03 1.62 9.96
CA MET A 38 -10.70 0.50 9.27
C MET A 38 -9.69 -0.60 8.93
N LYS A 39 -10.11 -1.85 9.09
CA LYS A 39 -9.45 -2.98 8.48
C LYS A 39 -9.68 -2.96 6.97
N LEU A 40 -8.68 -3.37 6.19
CA LEU A 40 -8.85 -3.41 4.74
C LEU A 40 -9.96 -4.37 4.31
N THR A 41 -10.18 -5.45 5.03
CA THR A 41 -11.30 -6.35 4.78
C THR A 41 -12.66 -5.66 4.82
N GLU A 42 -12.83 -4.62 5.64
CA GLU A 42 -14.07 -3.82 5.68
C GLU A 42 -14.24 -2.96 4.39
N ILE A 43 -13.14 -2.55 3.78
CA ILE A 43 -13.13 -1.80 2.50
C ILE A 43 -13.33 -2.76 1.33
N LEU A 44 -12.58 -3.86 1.33
CA LEU A 44 -12.53 -4.83 0.24
C LEU A 44 -13.86 -5.58 0.02
N ASN A 45 -14.67 -5.70 1.08
CA ASN A 45 -15.97 -6.34 1.02
C ASN A 45 -17.12 -5.40 0.59
N GLN A 46 -16.80 -4.14 0.20
CA GLN A 46 -17.81 -3.24 -0.33
C GLN A 46 -18.03 -3.51 -1.82
N ASP A 47 -19.31 -3.59 -2.21
CA ASP A 47 -19.68 -3.77 -3.62
C ASP A 47 -19.72 -2.44 -4.38
N LYS A 48 -18.55 -1.79 -4.48
CA LYS A 48 -18.36 -0.55 -5.24
C LYS A 48 -16.92 -0.43 -5.72
N PRO A 49 -16.67 0.16 -6.90
CA PRO A 49 -15.33 0.43 -7.38
C PRO A 49 -14.51 1.25 -6.39
N ALA A 50 -13.33 0.78 -6.07
CA ALA A 50 -12.39 1.40 -5.14
C ALA A 50 -10.97 1.40 -5.73
N LEU A 51 -10.29 2.54 -5.61
CA LEU A 51 -8.94 2.75 -6.09
C LEU A 51 -8.02 3.07 -4.93
N SER A 52 -6.89 2.41 -4.86
CA SER A 52 -5.86 2.58 -3.85
C SER A 52 -4.49 2.79 -4.49
N PHE A 53 -3.57 3.37 -3.72
CA PHE A 53 -2.26 3.75 -4.23
C PHE A 53 -1.13 3.22 -3.35
N GLU A 54 -0.06 2.74 -3.99
CA GLU A 54 1.19 2.42 -3.33
C GLU A 54 2.16 3.59 -3.40
N VAL A 55 2.85 3.82 -2.29
CA VAL A 55 4.00 4.71 -2.18
C VAL A 55 5.17 3.97 -1.53
N PHE A 56 6.37 4.48 -1.74
CA PHE A 56 7.57 3.89 -1.13
C PHE A 56 8.37 4.95 -0.37
N PRO A 57 9.05 4.54 0.71
CA PRO A 57 9.88 5.43 1.50
C PRO A 57 11.12 5.88 0.71
N PRO A 58 11.75 7.00 1.08
CA PRO A 58 12.99 7.44 0.47
C PRO A 58 14.12 6.43 0.73
N LYS A 59 15.02 6.31 -0.24
CA LYS A 59 16.22 5.47 -0.09
C LYS A 59 17.32 6.16 0.73
N THR A 60 17.28 7.46 0.81
CA THR A 60 18.25 8.30 1.52
C THR A 60 17.55 9.44 2.24
N THR A 61 18.17 9.99 3.27
CA THR A 61 17.64 11.15 4.01
C THR A 61 17.47 12.38 3.14
N THR A 62 18.31 12.57 2.12
CA THR A 62 18.25 13.71 1.21
C THR A 62 17.02 13.74 0.32
N SER A 63 16.36 12.59 0.10
CA SER A 63 15.13 12.50 -0.68
C SER A 63 13.85 12.48 0.17
N PHE A 64 13.96 12.67 1.48
CA PHE A 64 12.82 12.53 2.40
C PHE A 64 11.71 13.55 2.12
N GLU A 65 12.06 14.83 2.00
CA GLU A 65 11.05 15.87 1.79
C GLU A 65 10.34 15.74 0.44
N SER A 66 11.04 15.40 -0.63
CA SER A 66 10.41 15.20 -1.95
C SER A 66 9.48 13.99 -1.98
N VAL A 67 9.83 12.90 -1.28
CA VAL A 67 8.95 11.74 -1.14
C VAL A 67 7.74 12.09 -0.30
N LYS A 68 7.93 12.81 0.81
CA LYS A 68 6.84 13.25 1.67
C LYS A 68 5.84 14.12 0.92
N GLU A 69 6.31 15.12 0.16
CA GLU A 69 5.44 15.96 -0.67
C GLU A 69 4.66 15.15 -1.72
N ALA A 70 5.29 14.16 -2.34
CA ALA A 70 4.61 13.26 -3.28
C ALA A 70 3.53 12.42 -2.57
N VAL A 71 3.82 11.90 -1.38
CA VAL A 71 2.87 11.13 -0.56
C VAL A 71 1.68 11.99 -0.15
N GLU A 72 1.91 13.23 0.29
CA GLU A 72 0.84 14.18 0.65
C GLU A 72 -0.09 14.42 -0.54
N LYS A 73 0.45 14.75 -1.72
CA LYS A 73 -0.34 14.96 -2.95
C LYS A 73 -1.16 13.73 -3.37
N ILE A 74 -0.62 12.52 -3.19
CA ILE A 74 -1.36 11.29 -3.48
C ILE A 74 -2.45 11.04 -2.43
N ALA A 75 -2.19 11.32 -1.15
CA ALA A 75 -3.17 11.17 -0.08
C ALA A 75 -4.34 12.16 -0.22
N GLU A 76 -4.10 13.37 -0.73
CA GLU A 76 -5.13 14.38 -1.05
C GLU A 76 -6.12 13.93 -2.14
N LEU A 77 -5.78 12.91 -2.92
CA LEU A 77 -6.71 12.29 -3.87
C LEU A 77 -7.79 11.43 -3.16
N HIS A 78 -7.70 11.27 -1.84
CA HIS A 78 -8.61 10.47 -1.02
C HIS A 78 -8.84 9.05 -1.58
N PRO A 79 -7.77 8.26 -1.76
CA PRO A 79 -7.91 6.86 -2.16
C PRO A 79 -8.62 6.03 -1.08
N SER A 80 -9.09 4.84 -1.46
CA SER A 80 -9.72 3.91 -0.52
C SER A 80 -8.77 3.47 0.60
N PHE A 81 -7.50 3.29 0.27
CA PHE A 81 -6.38 3.12 1.19
C PHE A 81 -5.05 3.45 0.50
N MET A 82 -3.99 3.56 1.27
CA MET A 82 -2.63 3.65 0.74
C MET A 82 -1.74 2.58 1.35
N SER A 83 -0.89 1.96 0.54
CA SER A 83 0.19 1.09 1.03
C SER A 83 1.52 1.83 1.04
N VAL A 84 2.35 1.49 2.02
CA VAL A 84 3.73 2.00 2.13
C VAL A 84 4.67 0.81 2.11
N THR A 85 5.54 0.74 1.07
CA THR A 85 6.48 -0.37 0.94
C THR A 85 7.51 -0.38 2.05
N TYR A 86 8.09 -1.54 2.31
CA TYR A 86 9.16 -1.68 3.29
C TYR A 86 10.51 -1.38 2.62
N GLY A 87 11.29 -0.49 3.22
CA GLY A 87 12.62 -0.20 2.70
C GLY A 87 13.59 -1.36 2.97
N ALA A 88 14.10 -1.94 1.91
CA ALA A 88 15.12 -3.00 1.99
C ALA A 88 16.46 -2.39 2.42
N GLY A 89 16.84 -2.57 3.67
CA GLY A 89 18.10 -2.13 4.25
C GLY A 89 17.91 -1.28 5.50
N GLY A 90 18.15 -1.88 6.63
CA GLY A 90 18.16 -1.45 8.04
C GLY A 90 17.82 0.00 8.46
N GLY A 91 18.17 1.01 7.67
CA GLY A 91 17.91 2.43 7.99
C GLY A 91 16.61 3.00 7.39
N THR A 92 15.96 2.32 6.45
CA THR A 92 14.78 2.82 5.74
C THR A 92 13.45 2.29 6.29
N SER A 93 13.49 1.28 7.13
CA SER A 93 12.31 0.70 7.79
C SER A 93 11.57 1.70 8.68
N GLN A 94 12.30 2.60 9.35
CA GLN A 94 11.70 3.66 10.16
C GLN A 94 10.90 4.63 9.29
N TYR A 95 11.38 5.00 8.11
CA TYR A 95 10.66 5.87 7.18
C TYR A 95 9.34 5.27 6.70
N THR A 96 9.26 3.94 6.52
CA THR A 96 8.00 3.24 6.23
C THR A 96 6.95 3.56 7.28
N LEU A 97 7.32 3.43 8.55
CA LEU A 97 6.42 3.66 9.67
C LEU A 97 6.03 5.14 9.81
N ASP A 98 6.98 6.04 9.62
CA ASP A 98 6.73 7.49 9.75
C ASP A 98 5.78 7.98 8.64
N ILE A 99 5.98 7.54 7.39
CA ILE A 99 5.08 7.83 6.27
C ILE A 99 3.70 7.22 6.52
N ALA A 100 3.63 5.96 6.98
CA ALA A 100 2.38 5.29 7.25
C ALA A 100 1.58 6.01 8.37
N LYS A 101 2.27 6.50 9.41
CA LYS A 101 1.64 7.33 10.46
C LYS A 101 1.12 8.65 9.91
N GLU A 102 1.90 9.32 9.06
CA GLU A 102 1.53 10.60 8.47
C GLU A 102 0.27 10.48 7.60
N ILE A 103 0.23 9.51 6.70
CA ILE A 103 -0.94 9.20 5.87
C ILE A 103 -2.18 8.98 6.75
N LYS A 104 -2.05 8.13 7.76
CA LYS A 104 -3.14 7.81 8.68
C LYS A 104 -3.62 9.02 9.49
N VAL A 105 -2.70 9.78 10.08
CA VAL A 105 -3.05 10.83 11.04
C VAL A 105 -3.45 12.13 10.36
N ARG A 106 -2.72 12.55 9.33
CA ARG A 106 -2.97 13.83 8.64
C ARG A 106 -4.08 13.73 7.61
N HIS A 107 -4.08 12.67 6.81
CA HIS A 107 -5.01 12.54 5.69
C HIS A 107 -6.20 11.64 5.99
N SER A 108 -6.17 10.93 7.14
CA SER A 108 -7.26 10.01 7.54
C SER A 108 -7.51 8.89 6.54
N VAL A 109 -6.52 8.54 5.73
CA VAL A 109 -6.57 7.45 4.76
C VAL A 109 -6.19 6.15 5.47
N PRO A 110 -6.98 5.06 5.31
CA PRO A 110 -6.59 3.73 5.78
C PRO A 110 -5.23 3.35 5.23
N THR A 111 -4.34 2.86 6.09
CA THR A 111 -2.94 2.63 5.71
C THR A 111 -2.57 1.17 5.87
N LEU A 112 -1.91 0.61 4.85
CA LEU A 112 -1.33 -0.72 4.79
C LEU A 112 0.19 -0.60 4.88
N ALA A 113 0.78 -1.03 5.98
CA ALA A 113 2.24 -1.04 6.13
C ALA A 113 2.81 -2.37 5.61
N HIS A 114 3.78 -2.31 4.70
CA HIS A 114 4.54 -3.51 4.33
C HIS A 114 5.54 -3.85 5.42
N LEU A 115 5.76 -5.15 5.63
CA LEU A 115 6.77 -5.69 6.50
C LEU A 115 7.44 -6.87 5.80
N THR A 116 8.78 -6.87 5.79
CA THR A 116 9.58 -7.97 5.21
C THR A 116 10.40 -8.65 6.28
N CYS A 117 10.75 -9.93 6.07
CA CYS A 117 11.42 -10.75 7.08
C CYS A 117 12.77 -11.36 6.64
N VAL A 118 13.06 -11.48 5.34
CA VAL A 118 14.17 -12.31 4.83
C VAL A 118 15.56 -11.95 5.35
N SER A 119 15.84 -10.68 5.60
CA SER A 119 17.15 -10.21 6.07
C SER A 119 17.11 -9.73 7.52
N SER A 120 16.08 -10.14 8.29
CA SER A 120 15.84 -9.65 9.64
C SER A 120 16.00 -10.76 10.67
N THR A 121 16.51 -10.39 11.85
CA THR A 121 16.47 -11.28 13.01
C THR A 121 15.06 -11.32 13.60
N LYS A 122 14.77 -12.32 14.42
CA LYS A 122 13.49 -12.46 15.10
C LYS A 122 13.19 -11.23 15.96
N GLU A 123 14.18 -10.73 16.67
CA GLU A 123 14.08 -9.55 17.51
C GLU A 123 13.73 -8.29 16.70
N THR A 124 14.35 -8.12 15.52
CA THR A 124 14.06 -6.99 14.62
C THR A 124 12.63 -7.04 14.12
N VAL A 125 12.14 -8.21 13.72
CA VAL A 125 10.76 -8.40 13.27
C VAL A 125 9.78 -8.12 14.41
N HIS A 126 10.01 -8.66 15.60
CA HIS A 126 9.19 -8.40 16.78
C HIS A 126 9.13 -6.91 17.12
N GLN A 127 10.29 -6.23 17.15
CA GLN A 127 10.33 -4.80 17.42
C GLN A 127 9.53 -4.00 16.39
N MET A 128 9.60 -4.38 15.10
CA MET A 128 8.84 -3.70 14.06
C MET A 128 7.34 -3.96 14.19
N ILE A 129 6.92 -5.18 14.52
CA ILE A 129 5.51 -5.50 14.80
C ILE A 129 4.98 -4.64 15.95
N GLU A 130 5.72 -4.54 17.05
CA GLU A 130 5.32 -3.69 18.18
C GLU A 130 5.28 -2.19 17.79
N ASN A 131 6.22 -1.72 16.98
CA ASN A 131 6.21 -0.35 16.46
C ASN A 131 4.97 -0.06 15.59
N ILE A 132 4.58 -0.99 14.71
CA ILE A 132 3.37 -0.91 13.87
C ILE A 132 2.12 -0.86 14.76
N LYS A 133 2.04 -1.75 15.75
CA LYS A 133 0.95 -1.83 16.73
C LYS A 133 0.82 -0.53 17.53
N ASN A 134 1.94 -0.03 18.07
CA ASN A 134 1.98 1.22 18.83
C ASN A 134 1.63 2.46 18.00
N ALA A 135 1.91 2.42 16.68
CA ALA A 135 1.43 3.42 15.71
C ALA A 135 -0.09 3.32 15.46
N GLY A 136 -0.74 2.29 15.99
CA GLY A 136 -2.15 2.00 15.76
C GLY A 136 -2.45 1.63 14.31
N ILE A 137 -1.48 1.17 13.53
CA ILE A 137 -1.66 0.66 12.17
C ILE A 137 -2.18 -0.77 12.30
N ARG A 138 -3.30 -1.06 11.66
CA ARG A 138 -4.00 -2.35 11.78
C ARG A 138 -3.81 -3.25 10.56
N ASN A 139 -3.37 -2.71 9.43
CA ASN A 139 -3.25 -3.46 8.19
C ASN A 139 -1.76 -3.65 7.87
N VAL A 140 -1.35 -4.90 7.71
CA VAL A 140 0.05 -5.28 7.47
C VAL A 140 0.12 -6.17 6.25
N MET A 141 0.97 -5.82 5.29
CA MET A 141 1.33 -6.67 4.16
C MET A 141 2.55 -7.51 4.55
N ALA A 142 2.35 -8.79 4.80
CA ALA A 142 3.41 -9.71 5.15
C ALA A 142 4.12 -10.22 3.88
N LEU A 143 5.39 -9.87 3.74
CA LEU A 143 6.23 -10.20 2.59
C LEU A 143 7.51 -10.90 3.04
N ARG A 144 8.08 -11.72 2.17
CA ARG A 144 9.45 -12.23 2.40
C ARG A 144 10.45 -11.09 2.27
N GLY A 145 10.34 -10.31 1.24
CA GLY A 145 11.34 -9.34 0.78
C GLY A 145 12.33 -9.96 -0.20
N ASP A 146 13.12 -9.10 -0.83
CA ASP A 146 14.16 -9.49 -1.77
C ASP A 146 15.44 -9.86 -1.01
N ILE A 147 16.10 -10.92 -1.43
CA ILE A 147 17.40 -11.31 -0.87
C ILE A 147 18.47 -10.40 -1.49
N PRO A 148 19.19 -9.59 -0.70
CA PRO A 148 20.28 -8.78 -1.21
C PRO A 148 21.36 -9.67 -1.86
N GLN A 149 21.87 -9.23 -3.02
CA GLN A 149 22.84 -10.03 -3.79
C GLN A 149 24.13 -10.32 -3.01
N ASP A 150 24.55 -9.44 -2.15
CA ASP A 150 25.70 -9.57 -1.24
C ASP A 150 25.45 -10.53 -0.05
N GLN A 151 24.18 -10.86 0.23
CA GLN A 151 23.77 -11.72 1.34
C GLN A 151 23.33 -13.12 0.92
N ILE A 152 23.35 -13.44 -0.38
CA ILE A 152 22.99 -14.80 -0.87
C ILE A 152 23.81 -15.90 -0.18
N SER A 153 25.05 -15.62 0.15
CA SER A 153 25.92 -16.55 0.89
C SER A 153 25.57 -16.67 2.38
N LEU A 154 24.84 -15.73 2.96
CA LEU A 154 24.43 -15.72 4.37
C LEU A 154 23.09 -16.43 4.59
N THR A 155 22.27 -16.57 3.54
CA THR A 155 20.94 -17.19 3.63
C THR A 155 20.95 -18.64 4.08
N ASN A 156 22.09 -19.31 4.02
CA ASN A 156 22.24 -20.71 4.48
C ASN A 156 22.67 -20.85 5.96
N LYS A 157 22.87 -19.74 6.68
CA LYS A 157 23.35 -19.78 8.07
C LYS A 157 22.42 -18.98 9.00
N GLY A 158 21.33 -19.63 9.45
CA GLY A 158 20.61 -19.16 10.64
C GLY A 158 19.55 -18.10 10.43
N LEU A 159 18.99 -17.95 9.23
CA LEU A 159 17.78 -17.12 9.05
C LEU A 159 16.57 -17.80 9.68
N PHE A 160 15.81 -17.03 10.49
CA PHE A 160 14.58 -17.53 11.12
C PHE A 160 13.40 -17.57 10.14
N TYR A 161 13.39 -16.69 9.15
CA TYR A 161 12.31 -16.53 8.21
C TYR A 161 12.77 -16.86 6.80
N HIS A 162 12.15 -17.85 6.19
CA HIS A 162 12.45 -18.26 4.82
C HIS A 162 11.40 -17.80 3.82
N HIS A 163 10.15 -17.66 4.28
CA HIS A 163 9.01 -17.32 3.45
C HIS A 163 8.08 -16.34 4.17
N ALA A 164 7.23 -15.67 3.39
CA ALA A 164 6.23 -14.75 3.92
C ALA A 164 5.24 -15.41 4.91
N ILE A 165 4.99 -16.71 4.77
CA ILE A 165 4.12 -17.47 5.67
C ILE A 165 4.67 -17.49 7.11
N ASP A 166 5.99 -17.48 7.29
CA ASP A 166 6.59 -17.43 8.62
C ASP A 166 6.26 -16.11 9.32
N LEU A 167 6.31 -15.00 8.57
CA LEU A 167 5.90 -13.70 9.07
C LEU A 167 4.39 -13.61 9.34
N VAL A 168 3.56 -14.25 8.53
CA VAL A 168 2.10 -14.33 8.78
C VAL A 168 1.83 -15.01 10.11
N ARG A 169 2.48 -16.15 10.38
CA ARG A 169 2.36 -16.87 11.66
C ARG A 169 2.81 -16.00 12.83
N GLU A 170 3.96 -15.33 12.71
CA GLU A 170 4.48 -14.42 13.73
C GLU A 170 3.48 -13.30 14.06
N LEU A 171 2.92 -12.64 13.04
CA LEU A 171 1.89 -11.62 13.21
C LEU A 171 0.63 -12.16 13.92
N LYS A 172 0.20 -13.38 13.62
CA LYS A 172 -0.96 -14.02 14.27
C LYS A 172 -0.67 -14.39 15.72
N GLU A 173 0.53 -14.90 16.01
CA GLU A 173 0.96 -15.29 17.36
C GLU A 173 1.01 -14.10 18.34
N THR A 174 1.18 -12.88 17.85
CA THR A 174 1.12 -11.68 18.72
C THR A 174 -0.24 -11.46 19.37
N GLY A 175 -1.29 -12.09 18.87
CA GLY A 175 -2.68 -11.86 19.32
C GLY A 175 -3.21 -10.46 19.03
N ALA A 176 -2.44 -9.61 18.33
CA ALA A 176 -2.89 -8.28 17.91
C ALA A 176 -3.95 -8.38 16.82
N ASP A 177 -4.89 -7.42 16.82
CA ASP A 177 -5.99 -7.38 15.86
C ASP A 177 -5.54 -6.81 14.49
N PHE A 178 -4.53 -7.46 13.87
CA PHE A 178 -4.07 -7.11 12.54
C PHE A 178 -4.96 -7.72 11.45
N CYS A 179 -5.18 -6.93 10.39
CA CYS A 179 -5.64 -7.40 9.08
C CYS A 179 -4.38 -7.69 8.23
N ILE A 180 -4.14 -8.94 7.93
CA ILE A 180 -2.88 -9.40 7.31
C ILE A 180 -3.12 -9.67 5.83
N GLY A 181 -2.36 -8.99 4.97
CA GLY A 181 -2.31 -9.25 3.53
C GLY A 181 -1.07 -10.01 3.12
N GLY A 182 -1.14 -10.65 1.98
CA GLY A 182 -0.01 -11.32 1.33
C GLY A 182 0.08 -11.01 -0.16
N ALA A 183 1.24 -11.23 -0.78
CA ALA A 183 1.39 -11.14 -2.22
C ALA A 183 0.98 -12.43 -2.92
N CYS A 184 0.48 -12.31 -4.16
CA CYS A 184 0.25 -13.41 -5.09
C CYS A 184 0.69 -13.03 -6.51
N TYR A 185 0.85 -14.02 -7.37
CA TYR A 185 1.40 -13.84 -8.71
C TYR A 185 0.41 -14.40 -9.75
N PRO A 186 -0.25 -13.54 -10.55
CA PRO A 186 -1.18 -14.02 -11.59
C PRO A 186 -0.54 -14.96 -12.62
N GLU A 187 0.75 -14.77 -12.86
CA GLU A 187 1.51 -15.59 -13.78
C GLU A 187 2.10 -16.81 -13.06
N ILE A 188 3.12 -16.71 -12.32
CA ILE A 188 3.67 -17.73 -11.39
C ILE A 188 4.79 -17.03 -10.59
N HIS A 189 4.95 -17.36 -9.34
CA HIS A 189 6.13 -16.88 -8.59
C HIS A 189 7.42 -17.41 -9.22
N PRO A 190 8.44 -16.58 -9.47
CA PRO A 190 9.68 -16.99 -10.17
C PRO A 190 10.41 -18.20 -9.54
N GLU A 191 10.23 -18.42 -8.24
CA GLU A 191 10.86 -19.54 -7.51
C GLU A 191 9.97 -20.79 -7.44
N SER A 192 8.71 -20.73 -7.89
CA SER A 192 7.83 -21.90 -7.93
C SER A 192 8.10 -22.72 -9.19
N ALA A 193 8.17 -24.03 -9.07
CA ALA A 193 8.42 -24.92 -10.20
C ALA A 193 7.30 -24.93 -11.22
N ASN A 194 6.05 -24.68 -10.77
CA ASN A 194 4.86 -24.62 -11.61
C ASN A 194 3.70 -23.94 -10.87
N GLN A 195 2.64 -23.61 -11.61
CA GLN A 195 1.48 -22.91 -11.05
C GLN A 195 0.73 -23.70 -9.97
N LYS A 196 0.69 -25.02 -10.05
CA LYS A 196 0.03 -25.86 -9.03
C LYS A 196 0.73 -25.76 -7.68
N GLU A 197 2.05 -25.75 -7.71
CA GLU A 197 2.88 -25.59 -6.52
C GLU A 197 2.74 -24.19 -5.93
N ASP A 198 2.75 -23.15 -6.78
CA ASP A 198 2.56 -21.77 -6.38
C ASP A 198 1.20 -21.57 -5.68
N ILE A 199 0.12 -22.10 -6.25
CA ILE A 199 -1.22 -22.06 -5.66
C ILE A 199 -1.28 -22.85 -4.33
N LYS A 200 -0.56 -23.96 -4.20
CA LYS A 200 -0.46 -24.69 -2.93
C LYS A 200 0.15 -23.83 -1.84
N TYR A 201 1.29 -23.19 -2.11
CA TYR A 201 1.93 -22.29 -1.13
C TYR A 201 1.07 -21.06 -0.82
N LEU A 202 0.35 -20.56 -1.82
CA LEU A 202 -0.60 -19.48 -1.63
C LEU A 202 -1.74 -19.90 -0.70
N ARG A 203 -2.27 -21.11 -0.84
CA ARG A 203 -3.29 -21.67 0.02
C ARG A 203 -2.78 -21.81 1.46
N GLU A 204 -1.59 -22.37 1.65
CA GLU A 204 -0.97 -22.49 2.96
C GLU A 204 -0.80 -21.13 3.65
N LYS A 205 -0.44 -20.09 2.90
CA LYS A 205 -0.32 -18.71 3.40
C LYS A 205 -1.67 -18.12 3.82
N VAL A 206 -2.73 -18.39 3.09
CA VAL A 206 -4.10 -17.98 3.46
C VAL A 206 -4.56 -18.74 4.71
N ASP A 207 -4.35 -20.05 4.76
CA ASP A 207 -4.71 -20.88 5.91
C ASP A 207 -3.93 -20.48 7.17
N ALA A 208 -2.72 -19.94 7.02
CA ALA A 208 -1.93 -19.38 8.13
C ALA A 208 -2.46 -18.04 8.65
N GLY A 209 -3.36 -17.36 7.93
CA GLY A 209 -4.05 -16.16 8.40
C GLY A 209 -4.01 -14.94 7.50
N CYS A 210 -3.64 -15.04 6.23
CA CYS A 210 -3.84 -13.95 5.29
C CYS A 210 -5.33 -13.74 5.02
N GLU A 211 -5.80 -12.50 5.17
CA GLU A 211 -7.19 -12.10 5.02
C GLU A 211 -7.48 -11.48 3.64
N PHE A 212 -6.47 -11.12 2.87
CA PHE A 212 -6.54 -10.67 1.48
C PHE A 212 -5.20 -10.89 0.78
N LEU A 213 -5.19 -10.82 -0.55
CA LEU A 213 -3.98 -10.93 -1.36
C LEU A 213 -3.90 -9.78 -2.36
N THR A 214 -2.71 -9.22 -2.55
CA THR A 214 -2.43 -8.23 -3.61
C THR A 214 -1.56 -8.88 -4.67
N THR A 215 -1.89 -8.69 -5.95
CA THR A 215 -1.12 -9.32 -7.02
C THR A 215 0.19 -8.58 -7.27
N GLN A 216 1.21 -9.30 -7.73
CA GLN A 216 2.30 -8.69 -8.49
C GLN A 216 1.73 -8.04 -9.74
N MET A 217 2.45 -7.03 -10.29
CA MET A 217 2.06 -6.37 -11.54
C MET A 217 1.94 -7.39 -12.69
N PHE A 218 1.00 -7.16 -13.56
CA PHE A 218 0.74 -7.91 -14.79
C PHE A 218 0.21 -6.94 -15.85
N PHE A 219 0.28 -7.32 -17.12
CA PHE A 219 -0.08 -6.45 -18.25
C PHE A 219 -1.18 -7.03 -19.13
N ASP A 220 -1.67 -8.24 -18.82
CA ASP A 220 -2.80 -8.88 -19.50
C ASP A 220 -3.83 -9.35 -18.46
N ASN A 221 -5.02 -8.78 -18.51
CA ASN A 221 -6.10 -9.12 -17.59
C ASN A 221 -6.58 -10.56 -17.71
N ASN A 222 -6.42 -11.20 -18.88
CA ASN A 222 -6.77 -12.61 -19.07
C ASN A 222 -5.92 -13.54 -18.18
N LEU A 223 -4.65 -13.18 -17.92
CA LEU A 223 -3.80 -13.92 -16.98
C LEU A 223 -4.36 -13.86 -15.58
N LEU A 224 -4.83 -12.68 -15.14
CA LEU A 224 -5.49 -12.52 -13.86
C LEU A 224 -6.78 -13.34 -13.79
N TYR A 225 -7.66 -13.26 -14.79
CA TYR A 225 -8.94 -14.00 -14.77
C TYR A 225 -8.72 -15.51 -14.69
N ASN A 226 -7.77 -16.03 -15.45
CA ASN A 226 -7.38 -17.44 -15.37
C ASN A 226 -6.80 -17.80 -13.98
N PHE A 227 -5.98 -16.95 -13.41
CA PHE A 227 -5.45 -17.13 -12.06
C PHE A 227 -6.59 -17.14 -11.02
N LEU A 228 -7.52 -16.20 -11.08
CA LEU A 228 -8.67 -16.13 -10.17
C LEU A 228 -9.50 -17.41 -10.21
N TYR A 229 -9.78 -17.93 -11.39
CA TYR A 229 -10.49 -19.20 -11.56
C TYR A 229 -9.76 -20.34 -10.81
N LYS A 230 -8.46 -20.51 -11.05
CA LYS A 230 -7.65 -21.58 -10.47
C LYS A 230 -7.54 -21.50 -8.95
N ILE A 231 -7.37 -20.30 -8.40
CA ILE A 231 -7.31 -20.15 -6.94
C ILE A 231 -8.65 -20.40 -6.27
N ARG A 232 -9.78 -20.07 -6.94
CA ARG A 232 -11.12 -20.39 -6.44
C ARG A 232 -11.36 -21.91 -6.44
N GLU A 233 -10.94 -22.62 -7.49
CA GLU A 233 -10.96 -24.09 -7.52
C GLU A 233 -10.11 -24.69 -6.38
N ALA A 234 -8.98 -24.09 -6.05
CA ALA A 234 -8.14 -24.49 -4.91
C ALA A 234 -8.74 -24.10 -3.54
N GLY A 235 -9.92 -23.47 -3.51
CA GLY A 235 -10.62 -23.07 -2.28
C GLY A 235 -10.06 -21.81 -1.61
N ILE A 236 -9.30 -20.98 -2.31
CA ILE A 236 -8.87 -19.68 -1.82
C ILE A 236 -9.97 -18.67 -2.11
N THR A 237 -10.65 -18.17 -1.06
CA THR A 237 -11.83 -17.31 -1.16
C THR A 237 -11.59 -15.87 -0.72
N VAL A 238 -10.44 -15.56 -0.14
CA VAL A 238 -10.10 -14.21 0.30
C VAL A 238 -10.12 -13.20 -0.85
N PRO A 239 -10.39 -11.91 -0.59
CA PRO A 239 -10.33 -10.85 -1.58
C PRO A 239 -8.95 -10.80 -2.28
N ILE A 240 -8.98 -10.61 -3.60
CA ILE A 240 -7.78 -10.39 -4.41
C ILE A 240 -7.81 -8.95 -4.92
N ILE A 241 -6.71 -8.23 -4.72
CA ILE A 241 -6.53 -6.85 -5.17
C ILE A 241 -5.54 -6.85 -6.33
N PRO A 242 -5.97 -6.63 -7.57
CA PRO A 242 -5.06 -6.47 -8.70
C PRO A 242 -4.13 -5.28 -8.51
N GLY A 243 -2.83 -5.51 -8.64
CA GLY A 243 -1.78 -4.50 -8.66
C GLY A 243 -1.48 -4.05 -10.09
N ILE A 244 -1.77 -2.81 -10.41
CA ILE A 244 -1.56 -2.22 -11.73
C ILE A 244 -0.39 -1.26 -11.69
N MET A 245 0.57 -1.45 -12.60
CA MET A 245 1.73 -0.58 -12.73
C MET A 245 1.66 0.27 -14.00
N PRO A 246 1.40 1.57 -13.91
CA PRO A 246 1.48 2.46 -15.06
C PRO A 246 2.94 2.60 -15.53
N ILE A 247 3.23 2.10 -16.70
CA ILE A 247 4.57 2.24 -17.31
C ILE A 247 4.64 3.57 -18.05
N THR A 248 5.35 4.52 -17.49
CA THR A 248 5.48 5.89 -18.02
C THR A 248 6.83 6.16 -18.67
N ASN A 249 7.69 5.14 -18.77
CA ASN A 249 9.02 5.22 -19.37
C ASN A 249 9.40 3.83 -19.88
N ALA A 250 9.96 3.74 -21.09
CA ALA A 250 10.33 2.47 -21.71
C ALA A 250 11.28 1.60 -20.88
N ASN A 251 12.23 2.23 -20.16
CA ASN A 251 13.18 1.52 -19.29
C ASN A 251 12.49 0.75 -18.15
N GLN A 252 11.29 1.18 -17.73
CA GLN A 252 10.52 0.48 -16.69
C GLN A 252 10.06 -0.91 -17.16
N VAL A 253 9.85 -1.12 -18.47
CA VAL A 253 9.45 -2.44 -19.02
C VAL A 253 10.54 -3.47 -18.75
N THR A 254 11.78 -3.17 -19.12
CA THR A 254 12.92 -4.07 -18.88
C THR A 254 13.08 -4.39 -17.39
N ARG A 255 12.89 -3.39 -16.54
CA ARG A 255 12.96 -3.57 -15.09
C ARG A 255 11.81 -4.41 -14.57
N ALA A 256 10.59 -4.21 -15.07
CA ALA A 256 9.42 -4.99 -14.69
C ALA A 256 9.63 -6.48 -15.02
N ILE A 257 10.04 -6.79 -16.25
CA ILE A 257 10.36 -8.16 -16.68
C ILE A 257 11.42 -8.79 -15.77
N LYS A 258 12.50 -8.06 -15.49
CA LYS A 258 13.59 -8.58 -14.67
C LYS A 258 13.18 -8.87 -13.24
N LEU A 259 12.29 -8.07 -12.66
CA LEU A 259 11.89 -8.18 -11.25
C LEU A 259 10.74 -9.16 -11.03
N SER A 260 9.79 -9.23 -11.95
CA SER A 260 8.55 -10.00 -11.77
C SER A 260 8.39 -11.17 -12.74
N GLY A 261 9.22 -11.26 -13.78
CA GLY A 261 9.03 -12.23 -14.86
C GLY A 261 7.78 -11.99 -15.71
N SER A 262 7.15 -10.80 -15.58
CA SER A 262 5.86 -10.51 -16.20
C SER A 262 5.90 -10.62 -17.71
N PHE A 263 4.87 -11.26 -18.27
CA PHE A 263 4.61 -11.31 -19.71
C PHE A 263 4.21 -9.94 -20.23
N ILE A 264 4.79 -9.53 -21.34
CA ILE A 264 4.45 -8.29 -22.03
C ILE A 264 3.61 -8.61 -23.28
N PRO A 265 2.29 -8.31 -23.25
CA PRO A 265 1.43 -8.60 -24.40
C PRO A 265 1.77 -7.73 -25.60
N GLN A 266 1.53 -8.26 -26.80
CA GLN A 266 1.89 -7.58 -28.07
C GLN A 266 1.29 -6.17 -28.16
N ARG A 267 0.06 -5.99 -27.69
CA ARG A 267 -0.60 -4.66 -27.62
C ARG A 267 0.23 -3.66 -26.85
N PHE A 268 0.75 -4.04 -25.68
CA PHE A 268 1.57 -3.15 -24.85
C PHE A 268 2.97 -2.95 -25.45
N LYS A 269 3.58 -4.03 -25.98
CA LYS A 269 4.86 -3.94 -26.66
C LYS A 269 4.82 -2.93 -27.81
N SER A 270 3.77 -2.96 -28.64
CA SER A 270 3.60 -2.01 -29.75
C SER A 270 3.53 -0.55 -29.30
N LEU A 271 2.94 -0.27 -28.11
CA LEU A 271 2.95 1.08 -27.53
C LEU A 271 4.37 1.51 -27.14
N VAL A 272 5.11 0.62 -26.50
CA VAL A 272 6.50 0.90 -26.07
C VAL A 272 7.42 1.09 -27.28
N ASP A 273 7.32 0.25 -28.28
CA ASP A 273 8.11 0.34 -29.52
C ASP A 273 7.82 1.66 -30.28
N LYS A 274 6.57 2.11 -30.28
CA LYS A 274 6.17 3.33 -30.98
C LYS A 274 6.50 4.61 -30.22
N PHE A 275 6.25 4.63 -28.92
CA PHE A 275 6.28 5.86 -28.12
C PHE A 275 7.46 5.92 -27.12
N GLY A 276 8.21 4.83 -26.97
CA GLY A 276 9.23 4.71 -25.93
C GLY A 276 10.39 5.72 -26.00
N SER A 277 10.65 6.30 -27.19
CA SER A 277 11.67 7.34 -27.38
C SER A 277 11.19 8.75 -27.04
N ASP A 278 9.88 8.96 -26.94
CA ASP A 278 9.26 10.24 -26.55
C ASP A 278 8.71 10.12 -25.11
N PRO A 279 9.30 10.79 -24.11
CA PRO A 279 8.90 10.67 -22.72
C PRO A 279 7.45 11.06 -22.45
N GLU A 280 6.94 12.11 -23.10
CA GLU A 280 5.57 12.59 -22.87
C GLU A 280 4.54 11.66 -23.57
N ALA A 281 4.82 11.25 -24.80
CA ALA A 281 3.97 10.29 -25.51
C ALA A 281 3.95 8.92 -24.79
N MET A 282 5.10 8.43 -24.31
CA MET A 282 5.16 7.17 -23.56
C MET A 282 4.41 7.25 -22.24
N LYS A 283 4.53 8.35 -21.51
CA LYS A 283 3.79 8.60 -20.27
C LYS A 283 2.29 8.60 -20.53
N GLN A 284 1.83 9.31 -21.55
CA GLN A 284 0.42 9.35 -21.92
C GLN A 284 -0.11 7.96 -22.31
N ALA A 285 0.63 7.24 -23.15
CA ALA A 285 0.25 5.89 -23.61
C ALA A 285 0.20 4.89 -22.43
N GLY A 286 1.19 4.95 -21.54
CA GLY A 286 1.24 4.08 -20.37
C GLY A 286 0.13 4.34 -19.36
N ILE A 287 -0.24 5.60 -19.11
CA ILE A 287 -1.40 5.95 -18.28
C ILE A 287 -2.70 5.47 -18.95
N ALA A 288 -2.84 5.64 -20.27
CA ALA A 288 -4.01 5.18 -20.99
C ALA A 288 -4.16 3.65 -20.92
N TYR A 289 -3.06 2.90 -21.11
CA TYR A 289 -3.05 1.45 -21.00
C TYR A 289 -3.46 0.98 -19.59
N ALA A 290 -2.85 1.55 -18.54
CA ALA A 290 -3.21 1.21 -17.17
C ALA A 290 -4.67 1.55 -16.84
N THR A 291 -5.17 2.68 -17.34
CA THR A 291 -6.57 3.07 -17.16
C THR A 291 -7.51 2.07 -17.85
N ASP A 292 -7.20 1.63 -19.07
CA ASP A 292 -7.96 0.63 -19.81
C ASP A 292 -8.00 -0.72 -19.07
N GLN A 293 -6.85 -1.18 -18.53
CA GLN A 293 -6.82 -2.36 -17.67
C GLN A 293 -7.77 -2.23 -16.46
N ILE A 294 -7.74 -1.09 -15.78
CA ILE A 294 -8.58 -0.85 -14.60
C ILE A 294 -10.07 -0.83 -14.98
N ILE A 295 -10.43 -0.21 -16.08
CA ILE A 295 -11.83 -0.18 -16.58
C ILE A 295 -12.32 -1.60 -16.87
N ASP A 296 -11.51 -2.40 -17.56
CA ASP A 296 -11.84 -3.80 -17.86
C ASP A 296 -12.00 -4.63 -16.58
N LEU A 297 -11.13 -4.44 -15.57
CA LEU A 297 -11.26 -5.11 -14.28
C LEU A 297 -12.59 -4.76 -13.59
N TYR A 298 -12.96 -3.49 -13.53
CA TYR A 298 -14.23 -3.06 -12.94
C TYR A 298 -15.44 -3.59 -13.72
N ALA A 299 -15.37 -3.62 -15.05
CA ALA A 299 -16.42 -4.16 -15.91
C ALA A 299 -16.63 -5.68 -15.70
N ASN A 300 -15.59 -6.39 -15.29
CA ASN A 300 -15.62 -7.83 -15.00
C ASN A 300 -15.82 -8.15 -13.48
N GLY A 301 -16.33 -7.20 -12.70
CA GLY A 301 -16.73 -7.43 -11.32
C GLY A 301 -15.61 -7.40 -10.29
N ILE A 302 -14.41 -6.96 -10.66
CA ILE A 302 -13.33 -6.68 -9.72
C ILE A 302 -13.56 -5.28 -9.14
N THR A 303 -13.87 -5.19 -7.85
CA THR A 303 -14.24 -3.90 -7.23
C THR A 303 -13.05 -3.11 -6.68
N ASN A 304 -11.94 -3.75 -6.37
CA ASN A 304 -10.79 -3.11 -5.74
C ASN A 304 -9.56 -3.21 -6.62
N VAL A 305 -8.92 -2.09 -6.92
CA VAL A 305 -7.67 -2.03 -7.70
C VAL A 305 -6.62 -1.22 -6.96
N HIS A 306 -5.38 -1.69 -6.98
CA HIS A 306 -4.22 -1.04 -6.36
C HIS A 306 -3.23 -0.58 -7.43
N VAL A 307 -2.83 0.69 -7.41
CA VAL A 307 -1.92 1.27 -8.40
C VAL A 307 -0.55 1.53 -7.79
N TYR A 308 0.47 0.97 -8.40
CA TYR A 308 1.88 1.19 -8.08
C TYR A 308 2.33 2.53 -8.66
N THR A 309 2.17 3.62 -7.90
CA THR A 309 2.32 5.00 -8.41
C THR A 309 3.75 5.41 -8.70
N MET A 310 4.73 4.68 -8.17
CA MET A 310 6.15 5.06 -8.21
C MET A 310 6.41 6.47 -7.64
N ASN A 311 5.64 6.85 -6.59
CA ASN A 311 5.66 8.20 -6.00
C ASN A 311 5.44 9.33 -7.03
N LYS A 312 4.58 9.10 -8.03
CA LYS A 312 4.23 10.08 -9.07
C LYS A 312 2.79 10.57 -8.88
N PRO A 313 2.57 11.71 -8.20
CA PRO A 313 1.21 12.22 -7.93
C PRO A 313 0.43 12.55 -9.19
N ASP A 314 1.10 13.04 -10.22
CA ASP A 314 0.51 13.39 -11.51
C ASP A 314 -0.05 12.15 -12.26
N VAL A 315 0.64 11.01 -12.15
CA VAL A 315 0.16 9.73 -12.71
C VAL A 315 -1.06 9.24 -11.94
N ALA A 316 -1.00 9.24 -10.60
CA ALA A 316 -2.11 8.85 -9.73
C ALA A 316 -3.34 9.71 -9.99
N GLN A 317 -3.17 11.04 -10.03
CA GLN A 317 -4.24 12.00 -10.30
C GLN A 317 -4.86 11.77 -11.68
N LYS A 318 -4.04 11.55 -12.72
CA LYS A 318 -4.56 11.36 -14.08
C LYS A 318 -5.38 10.07 -14.20
N ILE A 319 -4.93 8.97 -13.59
CA ILE A 319 -5.70 7.72 -13.55
C ILE A 319 -7.02 7.95 -12.81
N GLN A 320 -7.00 8.54 -11.62
CA GLN A 320 -8.22 8.80 -10.86
C GLN A 320 -9.20 9.72 -11.62
N THR A 321 -8.69 10.74 -12.31
CA THR A 321 -9.51 11.64 -13.14
C THR A 321 -10.18 10.88 -14.28
N ASN A 322 -9.43 10.01 -14.97
CA ASN A 322 -9.96 9.18 -16.04
C ASN A 322 -11.06 8.20 -15.57
N LEU A 323 -11.01 7.80 -14.29
CA LEU A 323 -11.97 6.87 -13.67
C LEU A 323 -13.06 7.59 -12.85
N SER A 324 -13.11 8.91 -12.83
CA SER A 324 -13.97 9.70 -11.93
C SER A 324 -15.45 9.34 -11.99
N ALA A 325 -15.98 9.10 -13.19
CA ALA A 325 -17.39 8.71 -13.38
C ALA A 325 -17.68 7.30 -12.83
N ILE A 326 -16.73 6.36 -12.95
CA ILE A 326 -16.83 4.98 -12.47
C ILE A 326 -16.74 4.96 -10.93
N LEU A 327 -15.81 5.72 -10.39
CA LEU A 327 -15.59 5.85 -8.94
C LEU A 327 -16.66 6.69 -8.24
N LYS A 328 -17.51 7.37 -9.00
CA LYS A 328 -18.52 8.34 -8.52
C LYS A 328 -17.90 9.38 -7.57
N LYS A 329 -16.75 9.90 -7.99
CA LYS A 329 -16.01 10.94 -7.29
C LYS A 329 -16.05 12.27 -8.03
#